data_ec1dd95145d23a811776cc50cfcf8c6c
#
_entry.id   ec1dd95145d23a811776cc50cfcf8c6c
#
_cell.length_a   1.000
_cell.length_b   1.000
_cell.length_c   1.000
_cell.angle_alpha   90.00
_cell.angle_beta   90.00
_cell.angle_gamma   90.00
#
_symmetry.space_group_name_H-M   'P 1'
#
loop_
_entity.id
_entity.type
_entity.pdbx_description
1 polymer ?
#
loop_
_entity_poly.entity_id
_entity_poly.type
_entity_poly.pdbx_seq_one_letter_code
_entity_poly.pdbx_strand_id
1 'polypeptide(L)'
;MVNAISIKTKLGWVSAYENNGKIFKIRFGKIRKQIPSNVLNKLKKNFTKNVIPNKKLPFIVRGNKTQKKVWSELRKIKSGQTKTYGQIAKKLKISPRHVGKICGQNKLPLYIPCHRVIRSDGTLGGFTAIGGTKLKKKILMF
;
A
#
# COMPACT_ATOMS: atom_id res chain seq x y z
N MET A 1 -4.30 -19.13 -12.14
CA MET A 1 -5.61 -18.56 -11.86
C MET A 1 -5.51 -17.47 -10.82
N VAL A 2 -6.13 -16.33 -11.06
CA VAL A 2 -6.12 -15.22 -10.11
C VAL A 2 -7.37 -15.32 -9.23
N ASN A 3 -7.15 -15.37 -7.91
CA ASN A 3 -8.21 -15.28 -6.92
C ASN A 3 -8.31 -13.83 -6.44
N ALA A 4 -9.51 -13.40 -6.08
CA ALA A 4 -9.75 -12.02 -5.67
C ALA A 4 -10.98 -11.94 -4.76
N ILE A 5 -10.90 -11.07 -3.74
CA ILE A 5 -12.03 -10.77 -2.86
C ILE A 5 -12.12 -9.28 -2.56
N SER A 6 -13.32 -8.84 -2.18
CA SER A 6 -13.54 -7.51 -1.63
C SER A 6 -13.78 -7.63 -0.13
N ILE A 7 -13.17 -6.73 0.63
CA ILE A 7 -13.22 -6.73 2.09
C ILE A 7 -13.71 -5.36 2.55
N LYS A 8 -14.75 -5.34 3.38
CA LYS A 8 -15.21 -4.10 4.00
C LYS A 8 -14.34 -3.80 5.22
N THR A 9 -13.68 -2.64 5.19
CA THR A 9 -12.79 -2.20 6.27
C THR A 9 -13.25 -0.88 6.85
N LYS A 10 -12.57 -0.41 7.89
CA LYS A 10 -12.79 0.95 8.45
C LYS A 10 -12.48 2.06 7.43
N LEU A 11 -11.72 1.75 6.38
CA LEU A 11 -11.41 2.67 5.29
C LEU A 11 -12.39 2.57 4.11
N GLY A 12 -13.41 1.70 4.21
CA GLY A 12 -14.29 1.35 3.12
C GLY A 12 -13.88 0.04 2.46
N TRP A 13 -14.32 -0.19 1.24
CA TRP A 13 -14.02 -1.42 0.51
C TRP A 13 -12.58 -1.46 0.04
N VAL A 14 -11.95 -2.60 0.30
CA VAL A 14 -10.60 -2.92 -0.18
C VAL A 14 -10.66 -4.26 -0.90
N SER A 15 -10.06 -4.35 -2.07
CA SER A 15 -10.00 -5.59 -2.84
C SER A 15 -8.56 -6.09 -2.90
N ALA A 16 -8.40 -7.40 -2.82
CA ALA A 16 -7.08 -8.04 -2.85
C ALA A 16 -7.07 -9.17 -3.87
N TYR A 17 -5.92 -9.37 -4.47
CA TYR A 17 -5.70 -10.34 -5.54
C TYR A 17 -4.55 -11.27 -5.15
N GLU A 18 -4.75 -12.57 -5.39
CA GLU A 18 -3.77 -13.59 -5.07
C GLU A 18 -3.57 -14.55 -6.25
N ASN A 19 -2.35 -15.00 -6.43
CA ASN A 19 -2.00 -16.01 -7.41
C ASN A 19 -0.90 -16.90 -6.83
N ASN A 20 -1.03 -18.21 -7.00
CA ASN A 20 -0.07 -19.20 -6.51
C ASN A 20 0.27 -19.04 -5.01
N GLY A 21 -0.73 -18.70 -4.20
CA GLY A 21 -0.55 -18.52 -2.76
C GLY A 21 0.09 -17.20 -2.35
N LYS A 22 0.30 -16.25 -3.27
CA LYS A 22 0.92 -14.95 -3.02
C LYS A 22 -0.03 -13.81 -3.34
N ILE A 23 -0.16 -12.87 -2.41
CA ILE A 23 -0.94 -11.64 -2.61
C ILE A 23 -0.06 -10.66 -3.38
N PHE A 24 -0.49 -10.26 -4.56
CA PHE A 24 0.31 -9.40 -5.44
C PHE A 24 -0.29 -8.02 -5.69
N LYS A 25 -1.54 -7.79 -5.29
CA LYS A 25 -2.21 -6.51 -5.52
C LYS A 25 -3.27 -6.26 -4.46
N ILE A 26 -3.34 -5.02 -4.00
CA ILE A 26 -4.41 -4.46 -3.18
C ILE A 26 -4.89 -3.19 -3.88
N ARG A 27 -6.20 -2.97 -3.93
CA ARG A 27 -6.76 -1.71 -4.42
C ARG A 27 -7.93 -1.30 -3.55
N PHE A 28 -8.18 0.00 -3.48
CA PHE A 28 -9.37 0.53 -2.84
C PHE A 28 -10.56 0.41 -3.79
N GLY A 29 -11.69 0.02 -3.26
CA GLY A 29 -12.90 -0.19 -4.02
C GLY A 29 -13.35 -1.65 -4.00
N LYS A 30 -14.54 -1.88 -4.52
CA LYS A 30 -15.18 -3.19 -4.57
C LYS A 30 -15.06 -3.80 -5.96
N ILE A 31 -14.87 -5.11 -6.05
CA ILE A 31 -14.86 -5.85 -7.31
C ILE A 31 -16.20 -6.57 -7.52
N ARG A 32 -16.52 -6.84 -8.78
CA ARG A 32 -17.77 -7.49 -9.17
C ARG A 32 -17.82 -8.96 -8.82
N LYS A 33 -16.79 -9.70 -9.25
CA LYS A 33 -16.74 -11.15 -9.11
C LYS A 33 -15.65 -11.52 -8.13
N GLN A 34 -16.01 -12.25 -7.09
CA GLN A 34 -15.08 -12.73 -6.10
C GLN A 34 -14.75 -14.19 -6.32
N ILE A 35 -13.48 -14.53 -6.23
CA ILE A 35 -12.96 -15.91 -6.27
C ILE A 35 -12.09 -16.07 -5.03
N PRO A 36 -12.66 -16.54 -3.90
CA PRO A 36 -11.93 -16.59 -2.63
C PRO A 36 -10.85 -17.67 -2.63
N SER A 37 -9.90 -17.52 -1.71
CA SER A 37 -8.86 -18.50 -1.44
C SER A 37 -8.53 -18.49 0.06
N ASN A 38 -7.82 -19.52 0.52
CA ASN A 38 -7.41 -19.59 1.93
C ASN A 38 -6.55 -18.40 2.34
N VAL A 39 -5.63 -17.97 1.47
CA VAL A 39 -4.76 -16.82 1.72
C VAL A 39 -5.57 -15.53 1.83
N LEU A 40 -6.50 -15.30 0.90
CA LEU A 40 -7.35 -14.12 0.93
C LEU A 40 -8.31 -14.13 2.13
N ASN A 41 -8.78 -15.28 2.55
CA ASN A 41 -9.61 -15.38 3.75
C ASN A 41 -8.82 -15.02 5.02
N LYS A 42 -7.54 -15.37 5.09
CA LYS A 42 -6.66 -14.94 6.18
C LYS A 42 -6.47 -13.43 6.17
N LEU A 43 -6.28 -12.83 5.00
CA LEU A 43 -6.19 -11.39 4.84
C LEU A 43 -7.48 -10.70 5.29
N LYS A 44 -8.64 -11.26 4.93
CA LYS A 44 -9.94 -10.74 5.35
C LYS A 44 -10.07 -10.70 6.87
N LYS A 45 -9.70 -11.76 7.55
CA LYS A 45 -9.71 -11.82 9.02
C LYS A 45 -8.77 -10.75 9.61
N ASN A 46 -7.61 -10.54 9.00
CA ASN A 46 -6.67 -9.54 9.43
C ASN A 46 -7.25 -8.13 9.31
N PHE A 47 -7.91 -7.81 8.19
CA PHE A 47 -8.54 -6.49 7.96
C PHE A 47 -9.76 -6.22 8.84
N THR A 48 -10.41 -7.22 9.41
CA THR A 48 -11.50 -6.99 10.35
C THR A 48 -10.97 -6.46 11.70
N LYS A 49 -9.73 -6.75 12.02
CA LYS A 49 -9.08 -6.31 13.26
C LYS A 49 -8.20 -5.08 13.06
N ASN A 50 -7.48 -5.03 11.95
CA ASN A 50 -6.49 -4.00 11.66
C ASN A 50 -6.62 -3.50 10.24
N VAL A 51 -6.46 -2.19 10.04
CA VAL A 51 -6.47 -1.59 8.70
C VAL A 51 -5.18 -1.91 7.95
N ILE A 52 -4.08 -2.05 8.68
CA ILE A 52 -2.77 -2.38 8.09
C ILE A 52 -2.59 -3.90 8.10
N PRO A 53 -2.30 -4.52 6.96
CA PRO A 53 -2.19 -5.97 6.90
C PRO A 53 -0.96 -6.49 7.64
N ASN A 54 -1.10 -7.69 8.22
CA ASN A 54 0.00 -8.35 8.90
C ASN A 54 1.11 -8.69 7.88
N LYS A 55 2.34 -8.26 8.18
CA LYS A 55 3.51 -8.48 7.31
C LYS A 55 3.89 -9.96 7.14
N LYS A 56 3.38 -10.84 7.99
CA LYS A 56 3.62 -12.29 7.90
C LYS A 56 2.77 -12.97 6.82
N LEU A 57 1.75 -12.29 6.29
CA LEU A 57 0.97 -12.83 5.19
C LEU A 57 1.83 -12.91 3.91
N PRO A 58 1.56 -13.86 3.01
CA PRO A 58 2.43 -14.10 1.85
C PRO A 58 2.20 -13.06 0.75
N PHE A 59 2.80 -11.90 0.92
CA PHE A 59 2.83 -10.86 -0.12
C PHE A 59 4.01 -11.06 -1.06
N ILE A 60 3.82 -10.72 -2.33
CA ILE A 60 4.91 -10.66 -3.29
C ILE A 60 5.02 -9.27 -3.89
N VAL A 61 6.20 -8.68 -3.79
CA VAL A 61 6.50 -7.35 -4.32
C VAL A 61 7.22 -7.52 -5.67
N ARG A 62 6.61 -6.98 -6.74
CA ARG A 62 7.16 -7.04 -8.09
C ARG A 62 7.53 -5.64 -8.54
N GLY A 63 8.70 -5.52 -9.19
CA GLY A 63 9.17 -4.25 -9.70
C GLY A 63 10.64 -4.32 -10.07
N ASN A 64 11.15 -3.24 -10.66
CA ASN A 64 12.57 -3.13 -10.96
C ASN A 64 13.39 -2.84 -9.67
N LYS A 65 14.71 -2.81 -9.82
CA LYS A 65 15.63 -2.61 -8.69
C LYS A 65 15.37 -1.30 -7.93
N THR A 66 15.16 -0.21 -8.64
CA THR A 66 14.91 1.10 -8.04
C THR A 66 13.58 1.14 -7.31
N GLN A 67 12.52 0.62 -7.93
CA GLN A 67 11.21 0.51 -7.28
C GLN A 67 11.28 -0.29 -5.98
N LYS A 68 11.93 -1.44 -6.01
CA LYS A 68 12.10 -2.29 -4.81
C LYS A 68 12.87 -1.60 -3.70
N LYS A 69 13.91 -0.81 -4.04
CA LYS A 69 14.64 -0.02 -3.05
C LYS A 69 13.76 1.02 -2.37
N VAL A 70 12.97 1.76 -3.15
CA VAL A 70 12.04 2.75 -2.61
C VAL A 70 11.01 2.07 -1.70
N TRP A 71 10.34 1.03 -2.19
CA TRP A 71 9.31 0.34 -1.42
C TRP A 71 9.87 -0.28 -0.13
N SER A 72 11.11 -0.79 -0.16
CA SER A 72 11.79 -1.28 1.04
C SER A 72 12.00 -0.18 2.08
N GLU A 73 12.37 1.03 1.64
CA GLU A 73 12.48 2.18 2.55
C GLU A 73 11.13 2.58 3.13
N LEU A 74 10.06 2.55 2.32
CA LEU A 74 8.72 2.86 2.80
C LEU A 74 8.28 1.89 3.90
N ARG A 75 8.61 0.62 3.76
CA ARG A 75 8.23 -0.40 4.74
C ARG A 75 8.90 -0.23 6.10
N LYS A 76 9.97 0.55 6.18
CA LYS A 76 10.64 0.91 7.43
C LYS A 76 9.93 2.01 8.20
N ILE A 77 9.02 2.74 7.57
CA ILE A 77 8.26 3.82 8.23
C ILE A 77 7.20 3.17 9.12
N LYS A 78 7.28 3.44 10.41
CA LYS A 78 6.36 2.85 11.39
C LYS A 78 5.02 3.58 11.41
N SER A 79 3.99 2.90 11.90
CA SER A 79 2.68 3.49 12.12
C SER A 79 2.81 4.76 12.99
N GLY A 80 2.11 5.82 12.60
CA GLY A 80 2.19 7.11 13.29
C GLY A 80 3.38 7.97 12.88
N GLN A 81 4.29 7.46 12.06
CA GLN A 81 5.44 8.20 11.54
C GLN A 81 5.27 8.53 10.08
N THR A 82 5.92 9.60 9.63
CA THR A 82 5.96 10.00 8.22
C THR A 82 7.39 10.31 7.82
N LYS A 83 7.65 10.20 6.51
CA LYS A 83 8.89 10.68 5.90
C LYS A 83 8.55 11.54 4.70
N THR A 84 9.44 12.48 4.36
CA THR A 84 9.25 13.31 3.17
C THR A 84 9.81 12.61 1.93
N TYR A 85 9.29 12.98 0.77
CA TYR A 85 9.86 12.52 -0.50
C TYR A 85 11.34 12.85 -0.59
N GLY A 86 11.72 14.05 -0.10
CA GLY A 86 13.13 14.49 -0.09
C GLY A 86 14.03 13.64 0.79
N GLN A 87 13.58 13.23 1.96
CA GLN A 87 14.36 12.37 2.86
C GLN A 87 14.64 11.01 2.22
N ILE A 88 13.65 10.41 1.60
CA ILE A 88 13.80 9.12 0.92
C ILE A 88 14.73 9.27 -0.30
N ALA A 89 14.51 10.32 -1.08
CA ALA A 89 15.31 10.63 -2.27
C ALA A 89 16.79 10.81 -1.93
N LYS A 90 17.09 11.56 -0.88
CA LYS A 90 18.45 11.79 -0.43
C LYS A 90 19.15 10.50 -0.02
N LYS A 91 18.47 9.65 0.73
CA LYS A 91 19.01 8.36 1.17
C LYS A 91 19.33 7.44 0.00
N LEU A 92 18.46 7.41 -1.01
CA LEU A 92 18.60 6.51 -2.16
C LEU A 92 19.33 7.13 -3.35
N LYS A 93 19.73 8.41 -3.23
CA LYS A 93 20.43 9.16 -4.29
C LYS A 93 19.64 9.23 -5.60
N ILE A 94 18.36 9.51 -5.49
CA ILE A 94 17.45 9.76 -6.62
C ILE A 94 16.67 11.06 -6.37
N SER A 95 15.93 11.55 -7.35
CA SER A 95 15.15 12.78 -7.18
C SER A 95 13.87 12.54 -6.36
N PRO A 96 13.38 13.56 -5.64
CA PRO A 96 12.09 13.47 -4.94
C PRO A 96 10.93 13.17 -5.90
N ARG A 97 10.97 13.73 -7.11
CA ARG A 97 9.98 13.46 -8.15
C ARG A 97 9.95 11.98 -8.55
N HIS A 98 11.13 11.35 -8.65
CA HIS A 98 11.25 9.93 -8.96
C HIS A 98 10.66 9.07 -7.83
N VAL A 99 10.94 9.44 -6.57
CA VAL A 99 10.30 8.78 -5.41
C VAL A 99 8.78 8.88 -5.49
N GLY A 100 8.25 10.06 -5.78
CA GLY A 100 6.80 10.28 -5.93
C GLY A 100 6.20 9.41 -7.02
N LYS A 101 6.85 9.31 -8.17
CA LYS A 101 6.41 8.45 -9.27
C LYS A 101 6.36 6.98 -8.85
N ILE A 102 7.40 6.50 -8.16
CA ILE A 102 7.47 5.12 -7.69
C ILE A 102 6.40 4.85 -6.62
N CYS A 103 6.14 5.81 -5.73
CA CYS A 103 5.04 5.69 -4.77
C CYS A 103 3.70 5.49 -5.49
N GLY A 104 3.46 6.21 -6.59
CA GLY A 104 2.26 6.05 -7.41
C GLY A 104 2.16 4.72 -8.14
N GLN A 105 3.25 3.99 -8.29
CA GLN A 105 3.30 2.68 -8.94
C GLN A 105 3.14 1.52 -7.95
N ASN A 106 2.93 1.80 -6.68
CA ASN A 106 2.75 0.80 -5.63
C ASN A 106 1.43 0.03 -5.83
N LYS A 107 1.52 -1.27 -6.03
CA LYS A 107 0.36 -2.16 -6.20
C LYS A 107 -0.11 -2.79 -4.90
N LEU A 108 0.59 -2.56 -3.81
CA LEU A 108 0.28 -3.11 -2.49
C LEU A 108 0.14 -2.00 -1.44
N PRO A 109 -0.79 -1.02 -1.66
CA PRO A 109 -1.02 -0.01 -0.66
C PRO A 109 -1.41 -0.64 0.67
N LEU A 110 -1.16 0.03 1.78
CA LEU A 110 -1.31 -0.45 3.15
C LEU A 110 -0.19 -1.41 3.57
N TYR A 111 0.15 -2.41 2.76
CA TYR A 111 1.30 -3.28 3.03
C TYR A 111 2.62 -2.51 2.81
N ILE A 112 2.74 -1.80 1.68
CA ILE A 112 3.82 -0.85 1.44
C ILE A 112 3.25 0.55 1.73
N PRO A 113 3.65 1.19 2.84
CA PRO A 113 2.93 2.36 3.34
C PRO A 113 3.28 3.66 2.59
N CYS A 114 2.97 3.74 1.31
CA CYS A 114 3.17 4.95 0.52
C CYS A 114 2.35 6.14 1.05
N HIS A 115 1.29 5.89 1.81
CA HIS A 115 0.50 6.92 2.47
C HIS A 115 1.27 7.65 3.60
N ARG A 116 2.40 7.10 4.06
CA ARG A 116 3.26 7.70 5.08
C ARG A 116 4.35 8.60 4.50
N VAL A 117 4.34 8.84 3.20
CA VAL A 117 5.26 9.77 2.54
C VAL A 117 4.53 11.08 2.24
N ILE A 118 5.10 12.19 2.67
CA ILE A 118 4.51 13.52 2.55
C ILE A 118 5.50 14.49 1.90
N ARG A 119 5.03 15.68 1.52
CA ARG A 119 5.89 16.74 0.97
C ARG A 119 6.74 17.36 2.06
N SER A 120 7.87 17.94 1.67
CA SER A 120 8.82 18.61 2.59
C SER A 120 8.21 19.77 3.37
N ASP A 121 7.16 20.41 2.83
CA ASP A 121 6.45 21.49 3.50
C ASP A 121 5.39 20.99 4.51
N GLY A 122 5.30 19.68 4.71
CA GLY A 122 4.33 19.05 5.61
C GLY A 122 2.95 18.76 4.99
N THR A 123 2.70 19.18 3.75
CA THR A 123 1.46 18.82 3.06
C THR A 123 1.49 17.36 2.62
N LEU A 124 0.31 16.75 2.44
CA LEU A 124 0.20 15.30 2.21
C LEU A 124 0.76 14.85 0.87
N GLY A 125 0.79 15.72 -0.13
CA GLY A 125 1.11 15.33 -1.50
C GLY A 125 -0.02 14.54 -2.15
N GLY A 126 0.24 14.04 -3.36
CA GLY A 126 -0.72 13.27 -4.11
C GLY A 126 -0.89 11.85 -3.60
N PHE A 127 -1.99 11.22 -4.00
CA PHE A 127 -2.24 9.81 -3.73
C PHE A 127 -3.09 9.26 -4.87
N THR A 128 -2.59 8.25 -5.57
CA THR A 128 -3.18 7.75 -6.81
C THR A 128 -4.38 6.82 -6.62
N ALA A 129 -4.64 6.33 -5.41
CA ALA A 129 -5.80 5.50 -5.14
C ALA A 129 -7.12 6.29 -5.22
N ILE A 130 -8.22 5.58 -5.41
CA ILE A 130 -9.56 6.16 -5.36
C ILE A 130 -9.75 6.85 -4.00
N GLY A 131 -10.18 8.12 -4.03
CA GLY A 131 -10.30 8.96 -2.83
C GLY A 131 -9.13 9.94 -2.64
N GLY A 132 -8.01 9.75 -3.35
CA GLY A 132 -6.89 10.69 -3.41
C GLY A 132 -6.35 11.12 -2.05
N THR A 133 -6.04 12.40 -1.90
CA THR A 133 -5.49 13.00 -0.68
C THR A 133 -6.38 12.81 0.54
N LYS A 134 -7.68 12.84 0.36
CA LYS A 134 -8.66 12.64 1.43
C LYS A 134 -8.54 11.23 2.05
N LEU A 135 -8.40 10.22 1.21
CA LEU A 135 -8.18 8.84 1.66
C LEU A 135 -6.81 8.72 2.36
N LYS A 136 -5.78 9.33 1.81
CA LYS A 136 -4.44 9.35 2.41
C LYS A 136 -4.47 9.90 3.83
N LYS A 137 -5.16 11.02 4.04
CA LYS A 137 -5.35 11.61 5.37
C LYS A 137 -6.04 10.65 6.33
N LYS A 138 -7.09 9.98 5.85
CA LYS A 138 -7.84 9.00 6.66
C LYS A 138 -6.98 7.81 7.06
N ILE A 139 -6.17 7.28 6.14
CA ILE A 139 -5.26 6.15 6.42
C ILE A 139 -4.22 6.54 7.47
N LEU A 140 -3.67 7.75 7.40
CA LEU A 140 -2.67 8.24 8.36
C LEU A 140 -3.18 8.31 9.80
N MET A 141 -4.51 8.31 10.01
CA MET A 141 -5.10 8.28 11.34
C MET A 141 -5.04 6.90 12.00
N PHE A 142 -4.70 5.89 11.25
CA PHE A 142 -4.48 4.53 11.72
C PHE A 142 -2.99 4.22 11.74
#